data_580319df4369f45d22a8fd80382726b5
#
_entry.id   580319df4369f45d22a8fd80382726b5
#
_cell.length_a   1.000
_cell.length_b   1.000
_cell.length_c   1.000
_cell.angle_alpha   90.00
_cell.angle_beta   90.00
_cell.angle_gamma   90.00
#
_symmetry.space_group_name_H-M   'P 1'
#
loop_
_entity.id
_entity.type
_entity.pdbx_description
1 polymer ?
#
loop_
_entity_poly.entity_id
_entity_poly.type
_entity_poly.pdbx_seq_one_letter_code
_entity_poly.pdbx_strand_id
1 'polypeptide(L)'
;LKRVSVEELCKHLKNISIKEKGSITDDAIKLIARTSEGSVRDSISLLDRALISQSIKNNTIEEQDVRNMLGLADRSKVISLFKEILEGKEKDALKILQGLLDDGLDAKNFLNDILEVLYLFSRRINLGTIEKDMTISESETLMIEKFSKNIDMQDIGLFWQLTIKTIDDLRIVGNENLALEMYVMQLCHLKNLEEKDETDIQNENISASKEKMFGKKIENKNLENDLPNQVKN
;
A
#
# COMPACT_ATOMS: atom_id res chain seq x y z
N LEU A 1 -30.35 14.65 -2.25
CA LEU A 1 -29.72 15.07 -3.51
C LEU A 1 -29.03 13.86 -4.13
N LYS A 2 -29.29 13.61 -5.42
CA LYS A 2 -28.67 12.50 -6.14
C LYS A 2 -27.20 12.87 -6.44
N ARG A 3 -26.24 12.02 -6.07
CA ARG A 3 -24.82 12.20 -6.43
C ARG A 3 -24.68 12.07 -7.96
N VAL A 4 -23.85 12.92 -8.55
CA VAL A 4 -23.55 12.92 -9.98
C VAL A 4 -22.41 11.93 -10.24
N SER A 5 -22.44 11.25 -11.37
CA SER A 5 -21.36 10.32 -11.73
C SER A 5 -20.04 11.08 -12.02
N VAL A 6 -18.90 10.41 -11.81
CA VAL A 6 -17.58 10.99 -12.07
C VAL A 6 -17.46 11.43 -13.55
N GLU A 7 -18.02 10.64 -14.48
CA GLU A 7 -17.98 10.95 -15.91
C GLU A 7 -18.77 12.24 -16.25
N GLU A 8 -19.96 12.41 -15.64
CA GLU A 8 -20.75 13.62 -15.85
C GLU A 8 -20.07 14.85 -15.23
N LEU A 9 -19.45 14.70 -14.04
CA LEU A 9 -18.66 15.75 -13.42
C LEU A 9 -17.46 16.13 -14.29
N CYS A 10 -16.72 15.16 -14.82
CA CYS A 10 -15.59 15.43 -15.71
C CYS A 10 -16.00 16.25 -16.95
N LYS A 11 -17.11 15.88 -17.60
CA LYS A 11 -17.64 16.64 -18.75
C LYS A 11 -18.01 18.06 -18.37
N HIS A 12 -18.65 18.22 -17.19
CA HIS A 12 -19.05 19.51 -16.68
C HIS A 12 -17.86 20.41 -16.36
N LEU A 13 -16.88 19.90 -15.62
CA LEU A 13 -15.65 20.62 -15.26
C LEU A 13 -14.83 21.01 -16.48
N LYS A 14 -14.73 20.13 -17.48
CA LYS A 14 -14.05 20.43 -18.75
C LYS A 14 -14.70 21.58 -19.50
N ASN A 15 -16.02 21.61 -19.53
CA ASN A 15 -16.77 22.74 -20.15
C ASN A 15 -16.56 24.06 -19.39
N ILE A 16 -16.46 24.03 -18.07
CA ILE A 16 -16.19 25.23 -17.27
C ILE A 16 -14.76 25.69 -17.50
N SER A 17 -13.75 24.80 -17.45
CA SER A 17 -12.35 25.18 -17.65
C SER A 17 -12.11 25.86 -19.01
N ILE A 18 -12.79 25.38 -20.08
CA ILE A 18 -12.73 26.01 -21.39
C ILE A 18 -13.32 27.41 -21.38
N LYS A 19 -14.48 27.61 -20.70
CA LYS A 19 -15.13 28.94 -20.58
C LYS A 19 -14.25 29.93 -19.82
N GLU A 20 -13.58 29.46 -18.77
CA GLU A 20 -12.67 30.25 -17.95
C GLU A 20 -11.26 30.40 -18.59
N LYS A 21 -11.06 29.87 -19.82
CA LYS A 21 -9.77 29.86 -20.53
C LYS A 21 -8.65 29.19 -19.73
N GLY A 22 -8.99 28.26 -18.86
CA GLY A 22 -8.04 27.48 -18.08
C GLY A 22 -7.43 26.34 -18.90
N SER A 23 -6.14 26.06 -18.67
CA SER A 23 -5.44 24.92 -19.24
C SER A 23 -5.24 23.87 -18.15
N ILE A 24 -5.96 22.75 -18.24
CA ILE A 24 -5.96 21.66 -17.24
C ILE A 24 -6.01 20.33 -17.96
N THR A 25 -5.22 19.36 -17.49
CA THR A 25 -5.19 18.00 -18.06
C THR A 25 -6.44 17.20 -17.70
N ASP A 26 -6.78 16.21 -18.54
CA ASP A 26 -7.92 15.33 -18.29
C ASP A 26 -7.76 14.53 -16.99
N ASP A 27 -6.54 14.17 -16.61
CA ASP A 27 -6.26 13.43 -15.38
C ASP A 27 -6.42 14.32 -14.13
N ALA A 28 -6.03 15.59 -14.19
CA ALA A 28 -6.32 16.57 -13.16
C ALA A 28 -7.83 16.80 -12.98
N ILE A 29 -8.61 16.89 -14.07
CA ILE A 29 -10.08 16.97 -14.02
C ILE A 29 -10.68 15.72 -13.37
N LYS A 30 -10.21 14.53 -13.75
CA LYS A 30 -10.68 13.27 -13.15
C LYS A 30 -10.41 13.23 -11.64
N LEU A 31 -9.24 13.68 -11.20
CA LEU A 31 -8.89 13.73 -9.79
C LEU A 31 -9.85 14.67 -9.02
N ILE A 32 -10.10 15.89 -9.53
CA ILE A 32 -11.06 16.83 -8.94
C ILE A 32 -12.46 16.19 -8.85
N ALA A 33 -12.93 15.56 -9.94
CA ALA A 33 -14.25 14.95 -9.99
C ALA A 33 -14.41 13.81 -8.96
N ARG A 34 -13.37 13.02 -8.74
CA ARG A 34 -13.36 11.94 -7.74
C ARG A 34 -13.38 12.49 -6.32
N THR A 35 -12.48 13.40 -6.00
CA THR A 35 -12.37 14.00 -4.66
C THR A 35 -13.66 14.71 -4.25
N SER A 36 -14.46 15.15 -5.23
CA SER A 36 -15.75 15.81 -4.99
C SER A 36 -16.89 14.86 -4.63
N GLU A 37 -16.69 13.55 -4.65
CA GLU A 37 -17.65 12.50 -4.26
C GLU A 37 -19.09 12.67 -4.85
N GLY A 38 -19.20 13.17 -6.06
CA GLY A 38 -20.46 13.42 -6.74
C GLY A 38 -21.12 14.76 -6.42
N SER A 39 -20.43 15.64 -5.69
CA SER A 39 -20.88 17.01 -5.39
C SER A 39 -20.45 17.98 -6.49
N VAL A 40 -21.40 18.53 -7.24
CA VAL A 40 -21.13 19.54 -8.28
C VAL A 40 -20.54 20.82 -7.66
N ARG A 41 -21.05 21.23 -6.50
CA ARG A 41 -20.58 22.46 -5.84
C ARG A 41 -19.11 22.33 -5.45
N ASP A 42 -18.74 21.22 -4.82
CA ASP A 42 -17.37 21.02 -4.34
C ASP A 42 -16.41 20.86 -5.52
N SER A 43 -16.84 20.16 -6.59
CA SER A 43 -16.01 20.02 -7.81
C SER A 43 -15.73 21.35 -8.49
N ILE A 44 -16.71 22.27 -8.56
CA ILE A 44 -16.50 23.61 -9.10
C ILE A 44 -15.56 24.42 -8.21
N SER A 45 -15.73 24.35 -6.87
CA SER A 45 -14.86 25.06 -5.93
C SER A 45 -13.41 24.59 -6.00
N LEU A 46 -13.19 23.29 -6.19
CA LEU A 46 -11.84 22.72 -6.37
C LEU A 46 -11.22 23.13 -7.73
N LEU A 47 -12.03 23.13 -8.80
CA LEU A 47 -11.57 23.61 -10.11
C LEU A 47 -11.18 25.08 -10.05
N ASP A 48 -11.98 25.92 -9.40
CA ASP A 48 -11.71 27.35 -9.24
C ASP A 48 -10.36 27.59 -8.52
N ARG A 49 -10.12 26.88 -7.41
CA ARG A 49 -8.83 26.92 -6.70
C ARG A 49 -7.65 26.51 -7.59
N ALA A 50 -7.82 25.48 -8.42
CA ALA A 50 -6.79 25.03 -9.34
C ALA A 50 -6.50 26.08 -10.42
N LEU A 51 -7.54 26.70 -11.00
CA LEU A 51 -7.42 27.75 -12.01
C LEU A 51 -6.76 29.04 -11.47
N ILE A 52 -7.06 29.41 -10.21
CA ILE A 52 -6.37 30.53 -9.54
C ILE A 52 -4.87 30.22 -9.41
N SER A 53 -4.50 29.02 -9.03
CA SER A 53 -3.09 28.59 -8.94
C SER A 53 -2.39 28.67 -10.31
N GLN A 54 -3.09 28.33 -11.41
CA GLN A 54 -2.60 28.45 -12.77
C GLN A 54 -2.29 29.91 -13.14
N SER A 55 -3.17 30.84 -12.79
CA SER A 55 -3.00 32.27 -13.12
C SER A 55 -1.71 32.86 -12.55
N ILE A 56 -1.17 32.26 -11.49
CA ILE A 56 0.09 32.65 -10.84
C ILE A 56 1.30 32.02 -11.56
N LYS A 57 1.20 30.77 -11.99
CA LYS A 57 2.32 29.97 -12.56
C LYS A 57 2.41 30.00 -14.09
N ASN A 58 1.36 30.39 -14.79
CA ASN A 58 1.23 30.38 -16.27
C ASN A 58 1.48 29.01 -16.95
N ASN A 59 1.30 27.92 -16.24
CA ASN A 59 1.49 26.55 -16.74
C ASN A 59 0.15 25.80 -16.84
N THR A 60 0.11 24.74 -17.66
CA THR A 60 -1.01 23.80 -17.64
C THR A 60 -1.10 23.12 -16.28
N ILE A 61 -2.29 23.02 -15.70
CA ILE A 61 -2.53 22.33 -14.43
C ILE A 61 -2.44 20.82 -14.68
N GLU A 62 -1.49 20.18 -14.06
CA GLU A 62 -1.31 18.73 -14.10
C GLU A 62 -1.95 18.06 -12.88
N GLU A 63 -2.12 16.73 -12.93
CA GLU A 63 -2.64 15.95 -11.83
C GLU A 63 -1.84 16.21 -10.53
N GLN A 64 -0.50 16.32 -10.63
CA GLN A 64 0.36 16.57 -9.50
C GLN A 64 0.10 17.93 -8.82
N ASP A 65 -0.24 18.96 -9.57
CA ASP A 65 -0.60 20.26 -9.00
C ASP A 65 -1.87 20.17 -8.18
N VAL A 66 -2.86 19.39 -8.66
CA VAL A 66 -4.11 19.15 -7.95
C VAL A 66 -3.86 18.29 -6.70
N ARG A 67 -3.01 17.27 -6.76
CA ARG A 67 -2.61 16.46 -5.60
C ARG A 67 -1.99 17.34 -4.52
N ASN A 68 -1.03 18.17 -4.89
CA ASN A 68 -0.37 19.09 -3.95
C ASN A 68 -1.37 20.09 -3.35
N MET A 69 -2.29 20.62 -4.17
CA MET A 69 -3.33 21.54 -3.70
C MET A 69 -4.29 20.89 -2.68
N LEU A 70 -4.55 19.61 -2.82
CA LEU A 70 -5.45 18.83 -1.97
C LEU A 70 -4.72 18.16 -0.78
N GLY A 71 -3.38 18.23 -0.71
CA GLY A 71 -2.59 17.51 0.27
C GLY A 71 -2.67 15.99 0.10
N LEU A 72 -2.91 15.52 -1.14
CA LEU A 72 -2.96 14.09 -1.45
C LEU A 72 -1.56 13.57 -1.73
N ALA A 73 -1.25 12.40 -1.20
CA ALA A 73 -0.01 11.71 -1.51
C ALA A 73 0.06 11.32 -3.00
N ASP A 74 1.28 11.25 -3.53
CA ASP A 74 1.53 10.56 -4.78
C ASP A 74 1.33 9.05 -4.53
N ARG A 75 0.29 8.47 -5.12
CA ARG A 75 -0.07 7.06 -4.93
C ARG A 75 1.08 6.11 -5.28
N SER A 76 1.90 6.45 -6.26
CA SER A 76 3.09 5.66 -6.59
C SER A 76 4.12 5.66 -5.46
N LYS A 77 4.28 6.79 -4.76
CA LYS A 77 5.14 6.88 -3.56
C LYS A 77 4.53 6.08 -2.40
N VAL A 78 3.19 6.11 -2.23
CA VAL A 78 2.49 5.32 -1.21
C VAL A 78 2.66 3.82 -1.47
N ILE A 79 2.51 3.36 -2.72
CA ILE A 79 2.73 1.95 -3.09
C ILE A 79 4.22 1.57 -2.88
N SER A 80 5.15 2.47 -3.18
CA SER A 80 6.59 2.25 -2.94
C SER A 80 6.91 2.18 -1.45
N LEU A 81 6.30 3.02 -0.62
CA LEU A 81 6.38 2.92 0.83
C LEU A 81 5.89 1.56 1.33
N PHE A 82 4.75 1.12 0.80
CA PHE A 82 4.17 -0.16 1.15
C PHE A 82 5.09 -1.34 0.81
N LYS A 83 5.76 -1.27 -0.35
CA LYS A 83 6.78 -2.25 -0.74
C LYS A 83 7.89 -2.35 0.31
N GLU A 84 8.46 -1.22 0.76
CA GLU A 84 9.54 -1.24 1.76
C GLU A 84 9.04 -1.76 3.12
N ILE A 85 7.77 -1.49 3.49
CA ILE A 85 7.12 -2.07 4.67
C ILE A 85 7.03 -3.60 4.56
N LEU A 86 6.56 -4.11 3.41
CA LEU A 86 6.43 -5.55 3.16
C LEU A 86 7.79 -6.28 3.12
N GLU A 87 8.85 -5.57 2.76
CA GLU A 87 10.22 -6.09 2.79
C GLU A 87 10.89 -5.90 4.16
N GLY A 88 10.17 -5.42 5.18
CA GLY A 88 10.70 -5.19 6.53
C GLY A 88 11.77 -4.10 6.63
N LYS A 89 11.92 -3.26 5.60
CA LYS A 89 12.97 -2.23 5.47
C LYS A 89 12.54 -0.92 6.13
N GLU A 90 12.52 -0.90 7.46
CA GLU A 90 12.06 0.22 8.26
C GLU A 90 12.73 1.56 7.90
N LYS A 91 14.06 1.57 7.72
CA LYS A 91 14.82 2.80 7.42
C LYS A 91 14.43 3.41 6.07
N ASP A 92 14.22 2.58 5.04
CA ASP A 92 13.86 3.03 3.71
C ASP A 92 12.40 3.48 3.69
N ALA A 93 11.51 2.76 4.40
CA ALA A 93 10.13 3.15 4.59
C ALA A 93 9.99 4.53 5.28
N LEU A 94 10.70 4.74 6.40
CA LEU A 94 10.69 6.03 7.10
C LEU A 94 11.25 7.17 6.24
N LYS A 95 12.27 6.90 5.41
CA LYS A 95 12.82 7.90 4.49
C LYS A 95 11.80 8.32 3.42
N ILE A 96 11.02 7.37 2.88
CA ILE A 96 9.95 7.69 1.92
C ILE A 96 8.86 8.50 2.62
N LEU A 97 8.44 8.09 3.82
CA LEU A 97 7.47 8.83 4.61
C LEU A 97 7.92 10.27 4.88
N GLN A 98 9.18 10.45 5.29
CA GLN A 98 9.73 11.80 5.53
C GLN A 98 9.66 12.66 4.27
N GLY A 99 10.01 12.11 3.10
CA GLY A 99 9.87 12.83 1.83
C GLY A 99 8.43 13.23 1.51
N LEU A 100 7.45 12.38 1.86
CA LEU A 100 6.02 12.73 1.70
C LEU A 100 5.60 13.85 2.66
N LEU A 101 6.07 13.82 3.91
CA LEU A 101 5.80 14.86 4.91
C LEU A 101 6.42 16.20 4.49
N ASP A 102 7.64 16.19 3.95
CA ASP A 102 8.32 17.38 3.43
C ASP A 102 7.58 17.99 2.22
N ASP A 103 6.93 17.15 1.41
CA ASP A 103 6.06 17.56 0.30
C ASP A 103 4.69 18.13 0.76
N GLY A 104 4.42 18.16 2.07
CA GLY A 104 3.21 18.75 2.64
C GLY A 104 2.03 17.76 2.74
N LEU A 105 2.32 16.49 2.96
CA LEU A 105 1.32 15.44 3.15
C LEU A 105 0.41 15.72 4.34
N ASP A 106 -0.91 15.62 4.13
CA ASP A 106 -1.90 15.58 5.21
C ASP A 106 -2.01 14.17 5.79
N ALA A 107 -1.85 14.04 7.11
CA ALA A 107 -1.78 12.74 7.79
C ALA A 107 -3.05 11.90 7.60
N LYS A 108 -4.22 12.52 7.68
CA LYS A 108 -5.50 11.82 7.53
C LYS A 108 -5.72 11.37 6.09
N ASN A 109 -5.39 12.22 5.12
CA ASN A 109 -5.49 11.87 3.70
C ASN A 109 -4.54 10.73 3.37
N PHE A 110 -3.32 10.75 3.89
CA PHE A 110 -2.35 9.68 3.73
C PHE A 110 -2.87 8.33 4.25
N LEU A 111 -3.44 8.28 5.44
CA LEU A 111 -3.99 7.04 5.99
C LEU A 111 -5.20 6.54 5.18
N ASN A 112 -6.01 7.44 4.62
CA ASN A 112 -7.06 7.07 3.67
C ASN A 112 -6.50 6.52 2.36
N ASP A 113 -5.43 7.12 1.82
CA ASP A 113 -4.73 6.60 0.64
C ASP A 113 -4.15 5.19 0.91
N ILE A 114 -3.62 4.94 2.12
CA ILE A 114 -3.19 3.60 2.55
C ILE A 114 -4.36 2.61 2.55
N LEU A 115 -5.54 2.98 3.06
CA LEU A 115 -6.73 2.12 3.03
C LEU A 115 -7.14 1.79 1.58
N GLU A 116 -7.07 2.75 0.66
CA GLU A 116 -7.34 2.48 -0.75
C GLU A 116 -6.32 1.50 -1.35
N VAL A 117 -5.03 1.67 -1.04
CA VAL A 117 -3.97 0.76 -1.51
C VAL A 117 -4.18 -0.65 -0.94
N LEU A 118 -4.48 -0.80 0.34
CA LEU A 118 -4.82 -2.09 0.96
C LEU A 118 -6.02 -2.76 0.30
N TYR A 119 -7.06 -1.97 -0.02
CA TYR A 119 -8.22 -2.46 -0.75
C TYR A 119 -7.86 -2.97 -2.15
N LEU A 120 -6.97 -2.27 -2.86
CA LEU A 120 -6.50 -2.70 -4.18
C LEU A 120 -5.70 -4.01 -4.10
N PHE A 121 -4.83 -4.17 -3.11
CA PHE A 121 -4.13 -5.43 -2.85
C PHE A 121 -5.12 -6.55 -2.54
N SER A 122 -6.10 -6.31 -1.66
CA SER A 122 -7.15 -7.28 -1.34
C SER A 122 -7.94 -7.72 -2.58
N ARG A 123 -8.34 -6.77 -3.43
CA ARG A 123 -9.00 -7.08 -4.71
C ARG A 123 -8.12 -7.96 -5.61
N ARG A 124 -6.83 -7.61 -5.72
CA ARG A 124 -5.90 -8.35 -6.57
C ARG A 124 -5.73 -9.79 -6.10
N ILE A 125 -5.62 -10.01 -4.80
CA ILE A 125 -5.45 -11.34 -4.20
C ILE A 125 -6.71 -12.19 -4.38
N ASN A 126 -7.89 -11.64 -4.09
CA ASN A 126 -9.14 -12.39 -4.05
C ASN A 126 -9.82 -12.55 -5.43
N LEU A 127 -9.74 -11.54 -6.29
CA LEU A 127 -10.47 -11.48 -7.55
C LEU A 127 -9.57 -11.68 -8.79
N GLY A 128 -8.26 -11.73 -8.61
CA GLY A 128 -7.31 -11.87 -9.71
C GLY A 128 -6.98 -10.55 -10.39
N THR A 129 -6.94 -10.52 -11.73
CA THR A 129 -6.58 -9.29 -12.48
C THR A 129 -7.54 -8.16 -12.15
N ILE A 130 -6.96 -7.01 -11.82
CA ILE A 130 -7.73 -5.77 -11.69
C ILE A 130 -8.14 -5.40 -13.12
N GLU A 131 -9.43 -5.56 -13.46
CA GLU A 131 -9.95 -5.04 -14.73
C GLU A 131 -9.62 -3.55 -14.82
N LYS A 132 -9.48 -3.02 -16.05
CA LYS A 132 -9.16 -1.60 -16.30
C LYS A 132 -10.12 -0.69 -15.54
N ASP A 133 -9.80 -0.46 -14.29
CA ASP A 133 -10.50 0.51 -13.47
C ASP A 133 -9.97 1.88 -13.90
N MET A 134 -10.86 2.75 -14.43
CA MET A 134 -10.50 4.11 -14.84
C MET A 134 -9.88 4.93 -13.71
N THR A 135 -9.82 4.34 -12.51
CA THR A 135 -9.34 5.00 -11.30
C THR A 135 -7.87 4.74 -11.00
N ILE A 136 -7.23 3.81 -11.69
CA ILE A 136 -5.85 3.36 -11.41
C ILE A 136 -5.03 3.50 -12.69
N SER A 137 -3.83 4.04 -12.59
CA SER A 137 -2.91 4.11 -13.73
C SER A 137 -2.34 2.72 -14.08
N GLU A 138 -1.88 2.54 -15.31
CA GLU A 138 -1.24 1.28 -15.72
C GLU A 138 0.02 0.98 -14.90
N SER A 139 0.80 2.01 -14.53
CA SER A 139 1.98 1.88 -13.69
C SER A 139 1.63 1.41 -12.27
N GLU A 140 0.59 1.97 -11.65
CA GLU A 140 0.11 1.55 -10.34
C GLU A 140 -0.39 0.09 -10.38
N THR A 141 -1.13 -0.29 -11.42
CA THR A 141 -1.60 -1.66 -11.61
C THR A 141 -0.44 -2.65 -11.64
N LEU A 142 0.61 -2.36 -12.44
CA LEU A 142 1.80 -3.20 -12.52
C LEU A 142 2.53 -3.31 -11.17
N MET A 143 2.63 -2.22 -10.41
CA MET A 143 3.23 -2.23 -9.06
C MET A 143 2.42 -3.11 -8.10
N ILE A 144 1.09 -2.96 -8.07
CA ILE A 144 0.19 -3.77 -7.24
C ILE A 144 0.31 -5.25 -7.62
N GLU A 145 0.30 -5.58 -8.92
CA GLU A 145 0.46 -6.97 -9.39
C GLU A 145 1.79 -7.60 -8.98
N LYS A 146 2.87 -6.81 -9.03
CA LYS A 146 4.19 -7.29 -8.63
C LYS A 146 4.27 -7.55 -7.13
N PHE A 147 3.74 -6.63 -6.31
CA PHE A 147 3.92 -6.70 -4.85
C PHE A 147 2.84 -7.55 -4.16
N SER A 148 1.68 -7.77 -4.78
CA SER A 148 0.63 -8.64 -4.24
C SER A 148 1.05 -10.10 -4.03
N LYS A 149 2.20 -10.50 -4.57
CA LYS A 149 2.75 -11.86 -4.37
C LYS A 149 3.40 -12.05 -2.99
N ASN A 150 3.73 -10.97 -2.32
CA ASN A 150 4.48 -10.97 -1.05
C ASN A 150 3.61 -10.58 0.15
N ILE A 151 2.31 -10.52 -0.04
CA ILE A 151 1.35 -10.17 1.01
C ILE A 151 0.16 -11.12 0.96
N ASP A 152 -0.32 -11.53 2.11
CA ASP A 152 -1.51 -12.35 2.24
C ASP A 152 -2.71 -11.55 2.80
N MET A 153 -3.87 -12.22 2.94
CA MET A 153 -5.08 -11.58 3.46
C MET A 153 -5.04 -11.34 4.97
N GLN A 154 -4.19 -12.04 5.72
CA GLN A 154 -4.03 -11.81 7.16
C GLN A 154 -3.25 -10.52 7.38
N ASP A 155 -2.15 -10.32 6.66
CA ASP A 155 -1.38 -9.08 6.63
C ASP A 155 -2.27 -7.88 6.32
N ILE A 156 -3.07 -7.98 5.24
CA ILE A 156 -3.98 -6.90 4.83
C ILE A 156 -4.99 -6.60 5.93
N GLY A 157 -5.54 -7.62 6.57
CA GLY A 157 -6.51 -7.47 7.66
C GLY A 157 -5.91 -6.74 8.88
N LEU A 158 -4.70 -7.11 9.28
CA LEU A 158 -3.97 -6.48 10.38
C LEU A 158 -3.60 -5.03 10.04
N PHE A 159 -3.07 -4.79 8.86
CA PHE A 159 -2.69 -3.46 8.40
C PHE A 159 -3.90 -2.54 8.27
N TRP A 160 -5.03 -3.06 7.77
CA TRP A 160 -6.30 -2.34 7.73
C TRP A 160 -6.78 -1.90 9.12
N GLN A 161 -6.80 -2.81 10.09
CA GLN A 161 -7.22 -2.50 11.45
C GLN A 161 -6.29 -1.47 12.12
N LEU A 162 -4.96 -1.63 11.94
CA LEU A 162 -4.00 -0.68 12.48
C LEU A 162 -4.15 0.71 11.86
N THR A 163 -4.42 0.78 10.54
CA THR A 163 -4.65 2.04 9.84
C THR A 163 -5.89 2.75 10.39
N ILE A 164 -7.03 2.04 10.54
CA ILE A 164 -8.26 2.63 11.10
C ILE A 164 -8.01 3.14 12.53
N LYS A 165 -7.32 2.34 13.34
CA LYS A 165 -6.96 2.74 14.71
C LYS A 165 -6.11 4.01 14.70
N THR A 166 -5.12 4.11 13.82
CA THR A 166 -4.25 5.29 13.72
C THR A 166 -5.03 6.53 13.29
N ILE A 167 -6.02 6.40 12.39
CA ILE A 167 -6.93 7.51 12.02
C ILE A 167 -7.69 8.04 13.24
N ASP A 168 -8.15 7.16 14.12
CA ASP A 168 -8.81 7.56 15.35
C ASP A 168 -7.84 8.18 16.36
N ASP A 169 -6.62 7.63 16.47
CA ASP A 169 -5.57 8.13 17.35
C ASP A 169 -5.09 9.53 16.94
N LEU A 170 -5.11 9.89 15.64
CA LEU A 170 -4.78 11.24 15.16
C LEU A 170 -5.63 12.35 15.80
N ARG A 171 -6.84 12.03 16.28
CA ARG A 171 -7.71 13.00 16.96
C ARG A 171 -7.22 13.35 18.36
N ILE A 172 -6.37 12.53 18.94
CA ILE A 172 -5.91 12.62 20.34
C ILE A 172 -4.44 13.05 20.38
N VAL A 173 -3.66 12.67 19.38
CA VAL A 173 -2.21 12.91 19.31
C VAL A 173 -1.94 14.35 18.85
N GLY A 174 -1.14 15.09 19.64
CA GLY A 174 -0.78 16.48 19.29
C GLY A 174 0.27 16.62 18.18
N ASN A 175 0.93 15.53 17.78
CA ASN A 175 1.93 15.51 16.71
C ASN A 175 1.60 14.40 15.71
N GLU A 176 0.98 14.76 14.60
CA GLU A 176 0.54 13.84 13.57
C GLU A 176 1.72 13.13 12.87
N ASN A 177 2.84 13.82 12.65
CA ASN A 177 4.02 13.23 12.02
C ASN A 177 4.59 12.08 12.85
N LEU A 178 4.68 12.28 14.18
CA LEU A 178 5.12 11.24 15.10
C LEU A 178 4.18 10.02 15.08
N ALA A 179 2.87 10.26 14.98
CA ALA A 179 1.90 9.17 14.87
C ALA A 179 2.08 8.37 13.58
N LEU A 180 2.37 9.03 12.44
CA LEU A 180 2.64 8.37 11.17
C LEU A 180 3.96 7.59 11.19
N GLU A 181 5.02 8.13 11.77
CA GLU A 181 6.29 7.41 11.94
C GLU A 181 6.10 6.14 12.77
N MET A 182 5.42 6.25 13.92
CA MET A 182 5.08 5.10 14.76
C MET A 182 4.23 4.07 14.04
N TYR A 183 3.25 4.51 13.24
CA TYR A 183 2.42 3.65 12.42
C TYR A 183 3.27 2.83 11.42
N VAL A 184 4.16 3.48 10.67
CA VAL A 184 5.04 2.80 9.69
C VAL A 184 5.98 1.81 10.39
N MET A 185 6.57 2.19 11.53
CA MET A 185 7.40 1.28 12.32
C MET A 185 6.63 0.05 12.81
N GLN A 186 5.39 0.22 13.27
CA GLN A 186 4.54 -0.88 13.69
C GLN A 186 4.22 -1.85 12.54
N LEU A 187 3.92 -1.34 11.34
CA LEU A 187 3.70 -2.18 10.17
C LEU A 187 4.95 -2.99 9.80
N CYS A 188 6.13 -2.36 9.76
CA CYS A 188 7.40 -3.04 9.51
C CYS A 188 7.70 -4.11 10.57
N HIS A 189 7.40 -3.81 11.84
CA HIS A 189 7.62 -4.76 12.94
C HIS A 189 6.73 -5.99 12.84
N LEU A 190 5.45 -5.81 12.51
CA LEU A 190 4.52 -6.92 12.31
C LEU A 190 5.02 -7.87 11.22
N LYS A 191 5.48 -7.33 10.09
CA LYS A 191 6.01 -8.17 9.01
C LYS A 191 7.28 -8.92 9.38
N ASN A 192 8.19 -8.29 10.11
CA ASN A 192 9.42 -8.91 10.59
C ASN A 192 9.18 -10.02 11.64
N LEU A 193 8.07 -10.00 12.38
CA LEU A 193 7.72 -11.07 13.32
C LEU A 193 7.29 -12.33 12.57
N GLU A 194 6.47 -12.21 11.54
CA GLU A 194 6.01 -13.35 10.74
C GLU A 194 7.17 -14.08 10.05
N GLU A 195 8.14 -13.34 9.49
CA GLU A 195 9.33 -13.95 8.88
C GLU A 195 10.19 -14.72 9.88
N LYS A 196 10.24 -14.30 11.15
CA LYS A 196 10.96 -15.03 12.21
C LYS A 196 10.26 -16.32 12.60
N ASP A 197 8.95 -16.28 12.77
CA ASP A 197 8.17 -17.46 13.13
C ASP A 197 8.23 -18.54 12.03
N GLU A 198 8.20 -18.15 10.75
CA GLU A 198 8.37 -19.08 9.63
C GLU A 198 9.78 -19.69 9.56
N THR A 199 10.82 -18.91 9.87
CA THR A 199 12.20 -19.41 9.89
C THR A 199 12.46 -20.33 11.08
N ASP A 200 11.86 -20.08 12.23
CA ASP A 200 11.99 -20.93 13.42
C ASP A 200 11.25 -22.25 13.23
N ILE A 201 10.05 -22.26 12.65
CA ILE A 201 9.29 -23.47 12.29
C ILE A 201 10.05 -24.30 11.24
N GLN A 202 10.68 -23.67 10.26
CA GLN A 202 11.52 -24.38 9.27
C GLN A 202 12.78 -24.99 9.90
N ASN A 203 13.43 -24.28 10.83
CA ASN A 203 14.61 -24.78 11.54
C ASN A 203 14.28 -25.94 12.49
N GLU A 204 13.12 -25.89 13.18
CA GLU A 204 12.65 -27.02 13.99
C GLU A 204 12.33 -28.25 13.13
N ASN A 205 11.70 -28.08 11.97
CA ASN A 205 11.40 -29.17 11.05
C ASN A 205 12.67 -29.77 10.43
N ILE A 206 13.72 -28.95 10.17
CA ILE A 206 15.03 -29.43 9.68
C ILE A 206 15.78 -30.16 10.77
N SER A 207 15.75 -29.70 12.03
CA SER A 207 16.39 -30.37 13.16
C SER A 207 15.70 -31.70 13.48
N ALA A 208 14.38 -31.75 13.51
CA ALA A 208 13.59 -32.97 13.69
C ALA A 208 13.81 -33.98 12.54
N SER A 209 13.99 -33.52 11.34
CA SER A 209 14.32 -34.38 10.16
C SER A 209 15.75 -34.93 10.23
N LYS A 210 16.70 -34.16 10.72
CA LYS A 210 18.08 -34.60 10.95
C LYS A 210 18.17 -35.61 12.09
N GLU A 211 17.45 -35.42 13.19
CA GLU A 211 17.38 -36.41 14.29
C GLU A 211 16.78 -37.74 13.85
N LYS A 212 15.70 -37.71 13.05
CA LYS A 212 15.10 -38.93 12.48
C LYS A 212 16.06 -39.65 11.48
N MET A 213 16.87 -38.91 10.74
CA MET A 213 17.90 -39.51 9.86
C MET A 213 19.07 -40.08 10.64
N PHE A 214 19.52 -39.43 11.74
CA PHE A 214 20.57 -39.94 12.61
C PHE A 214 20.09 -41.17 13.40
N GLY A 215 18.86 -41.19 13.92
CA GLY A 215 18.28 -42.34 14.59
C GLY A 215 18.22 -43.58 13.70
N LYS A 216 17.76 -43.45 12.44
CA LYS A 216 17.79 -44.58 11.48
C LYS A 216 19.17 -45.07 11.10
N LYS A 217 20.17 -44.22 11.12
CA LYS A 217 21.57 -44.62 10.84
C LYS A 217 22.21 -45.41 11.99
N ILE A 218 21.78 -45.19 13.23
CA ILE A 218 22.23 -45.89 14.42
C ILE A 218 21.57 -47.28 14.51
N GLU A 219 20.28 -47.39 14.19
CA GLU A 219 19.56 -48.69 14.14
C GLU A 219 20.10 -49.59 13.04
N ASN A 220 20.42 -49.09 11.86
CA ASN A 220 21.04 -49.91 10.79
C ASN A 220 22.48 -50.36 11.11
N LYS A 221 23.25 -49.63 11.91
CA LYS A 221 24.59 -50.03 12.32
C LYS A 221 24.55 -51.11 13.40
N ASN A 222 23.53 -51.19 14.24
CA ASN A 222 23.38 -52.20 15.27
C ASN A 222 22.86 -53.54 14.68
N LEU A 223 22.14 -53.51 13.53
CA LEU A 223 21.67 -54.72 12.84
C LEU A 223 22.78 -55.43 12.01
N GLU A 224 23.85 -54.76 11.64
CA GLU A 224 25.02 -55.40 10.96
C GLU A 224 26.04 -56.09 11.88
N ASN A 225 25.98 -55.84 13.20
CA ASN A 225 26.93 -56.41 14.17
C ASN A 225 26.45 -57.67 14.88
N ASP A 226 25.23 -58.15 14.66
CA ASP A 226 24.63 -59.34 15.30
C ASP A 226 24.49 -60.54 14.34
N LEU A 227 25.50 -60.83 13.54
CA LEU A 227 25.58 -62.09 12.80
C LEU A 227 26.49 -63.10 13.57
N PRO A 228 25.95 -64.19 14.12
CA PRO A 228 26.76 -65.17 14.86
C PRO A 228 27.60 -66.00 13.89
N ASN A 229 28.88 -66.03 14.17
CA ASN A 229 29.83 -67.01 13.58
C ASN A 229 29.36 -68.43 13.95
N GLN A 230 28.77 -69.15 13.02
CA GLN A 230 28.70 -70.62 13.14
C GLN A 230 29.89 -71.27 12.40
N VAL A 231 30.75 -71.81 13.22
CA VAL A 231 31.92 -72.60 12.93
C VAL A 231 31.51 -73.94 12.38
N LYS A 232 32.27 -74.36 11.36
CA LYS A 232 32.34 -75.75 10.88
C LYS A 232 32.91 -76.67 11.94
N ASN A 233 32.28 -77.84 12.07
CA ASN A 233 32.94 -79.13 12.08
C ASN A 233 32.01 -80.14 11.47
#